data_28fb90c8d1d0d2d82d529312872a3b22
#
_entry.id   28fb90c8d1d0d2d82d529312872a3b22
#
_cell.length_a   1.000
_cell.length_b   1.000
_cell.length_c   1.000
_cell.angle_alpha   90.00
_cell.angle_beta   90.00
_cell.angle_gamma   90.00
#
_symmetry.space_group_name_H-M   'P 1'
#
loop_
_entity.id
_entity.type
_entity.pdbx_description
1 polymer ?
#
loop_
_entity_poly.entity_id
_entity_poly.type
_entity_poly.pdbx_seq_one_letter_code
_entity_poly.pdbx_strand_id
1 'polypeptide(L)'
;MTVIRRPARTAHLDLALLQREVHQLLERLSDMDRTDPPPDGEWMPSVDVYESRGRLTIVAEVPGLSPESLRVTFRDRHLVITGERREKRPAGAGASFLCMERPQGRFTRLVSLDVPVDVRSAEARLNGGILTVSVPRLKDRRGRSTVIVVQREEQE
;
A
#
# COMPACT_ATOMS: atom_id res chain seq x y z
N MET A 1 -41.09 -43.93 34.51
CA MET A 1 -39.70 -43.45 34.24
C MET A 1 -39.57 -43.12 32.75
N THR A 2 -39.79 -41.88 32.40
CA THR A 2 -39.80 -41.43 30.99
C THR A 2 -38.43 -40.84 30.66
N VAL A 3 -37.68 -41.54 29.80
CA VAL A 3 -36.37 -41.10 29.34
C VAL A 3 -36.56 -40.12 28.19
N ILE A 4 -36.27 -38.82 28.44
CA ILE A 4 -36.26 -37.77 27.40
C ILE A 4 -34.92 -37.87 26.68
N ARG A 5 -34.90 -38.40 25.45
CA ARG A 5 -33.77 -38.32 24.53
C ARG A 5 -33.69 -36.90 23.96
N ARG A 6 -32.61 -36.18 24.27
CA ARG A 6 -32.23 -34.93 23.58
C ARG A 6 -31.81 -35.27 22.14
N PRO A 7 -32.31 -34.54 21.11
CA PRO A 7 -31.81 -34.72 19.76
C PRO A 7 -30.38 -34.16 19.67
N ALA A 8 -29.48 -34.95 19.09
CA ALA A 8 -28.16 -34.52 18.72
C ALA A 8 -28.29 -33.40 17.67
N ARG A 9 -27.81 -32.20 18.01
CA ARG A 9 -27.60 -31.12 17.03
C ARG A 9 -26.48 -31.58 16.10
N THR A 10 -26.82 -32.12 14.95
CA THR A 10 -25.93 -32.22 13.80
C THR A 10 -25.61 -30.78 13.36
N ALA A 11 -24.36 -30.35 13.62
CA ALA A 11 -23.86 -29.14 13.05
C ALA A 11 -23.78 -29.38 11.53
N HIS A 12 -24.80 -28.94 10.78
CA HIS A 12 -24.70 -28.77 9.36
C HIS A 12 -23.67 -27.65 9.16
N LEU A 13 -22.44 -28.02 8.83
CA LEU A 13 -21.47 -27.11 8.25
C LEU A 13 -22.11 -26.56 6.96
N ASP A 14 -22.50 -25.31 7.00
CA ASP A 14 -23.09 -24.62 5.86
C ASP A 14 -21.98 -24.40 4.83
N LEU A 15 -21.88 -25.33 3.88
CA LEU A 15 -20.86 -25.34 2.84
C LEU A 15 -20.86 -24.02 2.06
N ALA A 16 -22.04 -23.39 1.93
CA ALA A 16 -22.20 -22.10 1.29
C ALA A 16 -21.56 -20.95 2.09
N LEU A 17 -21.60 -21.04 3.44
CA LEU A 17 -20.95 -20.08 4.33
C LEU A 17 -19.43 -20.23 4.26
N LEU A 18 -18.93 -21.45 4.25
CA LEU A 18 -17.50 -21.75 4.10
C LEU A 18 -16.95 -21.28 2.74
N GLN A 19 -17.72 -21.54 1.68
CA GLN A 19 -17.34 -21.06 0.33
C GLN A 19 -17.29 -19.52 0.26
N ARG A 20 -18.22 -18.84 0.92
CA ARG A 20 -18.25 -17.38 0.99
C ARG A 20 -17.08 -16.82 1.79
N GLU A 21 -16.71 -17.43 2.91
CA GLU A 21 -15.55 -17.05 3.72
C GLU A 21 -14.24 -17.28 2.96
N VAL A 22 -14.09 -18.42 2.28
CA VAL A 22 -12.93 -18.72 1.44
C VAL A 22 -12.82 -17.72 0.30
N HIS A 23 -13.94 -17.36 -0.34
CA HIS A 23 -13.94 -16.37 -1.42
C HIS A 23 -13.53 -14.97 -0.93
N GLN A 24 -14.05 -14.55 0.24
CA GLN A 24 -13.65 -13.28 0.86
C GLN A 24 -12.18 -13.26 1.31
N LEU A 25 -11.63 -14.40 1.74
CA LEU A 25 -10.22 -14.52 2.08
C LEU A 25 -9.35 -14.43 0.82
N LEU A 26 -9.76 -15.09 -0.28
CA LEU A 26 -9.08 -15.00 -1.57
C LEU A 26 -9.11 -13.59 -2.14
N GLU A 27 -10.25 -12.90 -2.05
CA GLU A 27 -10.35 -11.48 -2.45
C GLU A 27 -9.41 -10.60 -1.61
N ARG A 28 -9.36 -10.79 -0.29
CA ARG A 28 -8.43 -10.05 0.58
C ARG A 28 -6.98 -10.36 0.29
N LEU A 29 -6.63 -11.61 -0.01
CA LEU A 29 -5.28 -12.01 -0.40
C LEU A 29 -4.90 -11.43 -1.77
N SER A 30 -5.82 -11.43 -2.73
CA SER A 30 -5.63 -10.80 -4.03
C SER A 30 -5.44 -9.27 -3.92
N ASP A 31 -6.13 -8.63 -2.98
CA ASP A 31 -5.94 -7.20 -2.70
C ASP A 31 -4.61 -6.90 -1.99
N MET A 32 -4.04 -7.86 -1.26
CA MET A 32 -2.72 -7.73 -0.63
C MET A 32 -1.56 -8.01 -1.61
N ASP A 33 -1.78 -8.81 -2.63
CA ASP A 33 -0.77 -9.20 -3.62
C ASP A 33 -1.16 -8.71 -5.04
N ARG A 34 -1.64 -7.46 -5.13
CA ARG A 34 -1.92 -6.85 -6.43
C ARG A 34 -0.63 -6.59 -7.19
N THR A 35 -0.10 -7.68 -7.72
CA THR A 35 0.77 -7.75 -8.89
C THR A 35 -0.05 -7.92 -10.19
N ASP A 36 -1.38 -7.74 -10.12
CA ASP A 36 -2.19 -7.78 -11.32
C ASP A 36 -1.72 -6.68 -12.28
N PRO A 37 -1.48 -7.02 -13.54
CA PRO A 37 -1.15 -6.02 -14.54
C PRO A 37 -2.26 -4.97 -14.56
N PRO A 38 -1.92 -3.68 -14.58
CA PRO A 38 -2.91 -2.61 -14.63
C PRO A 38 -3.81 -2.80 -15.87
N PRO A 39 -5.09 -2.34 -15.80
CA PRO A 39 -5.97 -2.37 -16.95
C PRO A 39 -5.35 -1.66 -18.15
N ASP A 40 -5.78 -2.03 -19.36
CA ASP A 40 -5.20 -1.55 -20.62
C ASP A 40 -4.91 -0.03 -20.60
N GLY A 41 -3.63 0.32 -20.83
CA GLY A 41 -3.14 1.71 -20.83
C GLY A 41 -2.61 2.23 -19.49
N GLU A 42 -2.69 1.45 -18.43
CA GLU A 42 -2.04 1.74 -17.14
C GLU A 42 -0.77 0.88 -16.98
N TRP A 43 0.19 1.40 -16.24
CA TRP A 43 1.42 0.69 -15.92
C TRP A 43 1.74 0.82 -14.44
N MET A 44 2.54 -0.09 -13.90
CA MET A 44 2.89 -0.10 -12.50
C MET A 44 4.41 0.04 -12.33
N PRO A 45 4.91 1.09 -11.66
CA PRO A 45 6.34 1.23 -11.37
C PRO A 45 6.79 0.17 -10.36
N SER A 46 7.97 -0.41 -10.59
CA SER A 46 8.66 -1.24 -9.61
C SER A 46 9.02 -0.40 -8.39
N VAL A 47 8.89 -0.98 -7.20
CA VAL A 47 9.13 -0.27 -5.93
C VAL A 47 9.88 -1.17 -4.96
N ASP A 48 10.94 -0.62 -4.37
CA ASP A 48 11.62 -1.20 -3.22
C ASP A 48 11.32 -0.39 -1.96
N VAL A 49 11.19 -1.07 -0.84
CA VAL A 49 10.99 -0.45 0.48
C VAL A 49 12.01 -1.01 1.45
N TYR A 50 12.76 -0.14 2.11
CA TYR A 50 13.71 -0.55 3.13
C TYR A 50 13.78 0.44 4.30
N GLU A 51 14.21 -0.04 5.45
CA GLU A 51 14.44 0.78 6.64
C GLU A 51 15.94 0.88 6.93
N SER A 52 16.44 2.09 7.15
CA SER A 52 17.79 2.35 7.59
C SER A 52 17.84 3.54 8.53
N ARG A 53 18.58 3.41 9.63
CA ARG A 53 18.82 4.49 10.61
C ARG A 53 17.53 5.16 11.12
N GLY A 54 16.46 4.38 11.28
CA GLY A 54 15.16 4.87 11.74
C GLY A 54 14.39 5.71 10.71
N ARG A 55 14.72 5.57 9.44
CA ARG A 55 14.00 6.13 8.31
C ARG A 55 13.53 5.00 7.40
N LEU A 56 12.30 5.09 6.97
CA LEU A 56 11.75 4.25 5.91
C LEU A 56 12.04 4.95 4.57
N THR A 57 12.58 4.21 3.63
CA THR A 57 12.89 4.70 2.28
C THR A 57 12.15 3.86 1.26
N ILE A 58 11.42 4.52 0.40
CA ILE A 58 10.70 3.95 -0.73
C ILE A 58 11.37 4.43 -2.01
N VAL A 59 11.77 3.50 -2.86
CA VAL A 59 12.42 3.77 -4.15
C VAL A 59 11.50 3.28 -5.25
N ALA A 60 11.15 4.13 -6.21
CA ALA A 60 10.27 3.77 -7.33
C ALA A 60 10.94 4.09 -8.67
N GLU A 61 10.85 3.16 -9.63
CA GLU A 61 11.34 3.35 -10.99
C GLU A 61 10.31 4.07 -11.84
N VAL A 62 10.58 5.33 -12.14
CA VAL A 62 9.69 6.20 -12.91
C VAL A 62 10.44 6.90 -14.07
N PRO A 63 11.16 6.17 -14.93
CA PRO A 63 11.98 6.75 -15.96
C PRO A 63 11.14 7.55 -16.97
N GLY A 64 11.67 8.71 -17.39
CA GLY A 64 11.03 9.59 -18.36
C GLY A 64 9.94 10.48 -17.80
N LEU A 65 9.72 10.49 -16.48
CA LEU A 65 8.82 11.41 -15.79
C LEU A 65 9.58 12.62 -15.25
N SER A 66 8.87 13.75 -15.16
CA SER A 66 9.33 14.95 -14.49
C SER A 66 8.64 15.11 -13.13
N PRO A 67 9.17 15.92 -12.20
CA PRO A 67 8.54 16.15 -10.91
C PRO A 67 7.09 16.63 -11.02
N GLU A 68 6.77 17.43 -12.05
CA GLU A 68 5.43 18.00 -12.27
C GLU A 68 4.41 16.94 -12.72
N SER A 69 4.90 15.84 -13.32
CA SER A 69 4.07 14.71 -13.75
C SER A 69 3.84 13.66 -12.66
N LEU A 70 4.41 13.89 -11.47
CA LEU A 70 4.33 13.00 -10.31
C LEU A 70 3.57 13.67 -9.17
N ARG A 71 2.82 12.86 -8.43
CA ARG A 71 2.22 13.23 -7.15
C ARG A 71 2.48 12.14 -6.14
N VAL A 72 3.01 12.53 -4.98
CA VAL A 72 3.25 11.63 -3.84
C VAL A 72 2.38 12.11 -2.68
N THR A 73 1.55 11.23 -2.14
CA THR A 73 0.67 11.54 -1.01
C THR A 73 0.70 10.43 0.02
N PHE A 74 0.50 10.80 1.29
CA PHE A 74 0.25 9.85 2.35
C PHE A 74 -1.24 9.85 2.66
N ARG A 75 -1.85 8.68 2.68
CA ARG A 75 -3.25 8.50 3.04
C ARG A 75 -3.36 7.30 3.96
N ASP A 76 -3.88 7.53 5.16
CA ASP A 76 -3.97 6.51 6.20
C ASP A 76 -2.61 5.86 6.49
N ARG A 77 -2.42 4.61 6.10
CA ARG A 77 -1.17 3.86 6.25
C ARG A 77 -0.49 3.56 4.91
N HIS A 78 -0.82 4.32 3.86
CA HIS A 78 -0.32 4.09 2.53
C HIS A 78 0.41 5.31 1.99
N LEU A 79 1.56 5.08 1.36
CA LEU A 79 2.15 6.01 0.42
C LEU A 79 1.52 5.75 -0.95
N VAL A 80 0.93 6.78 -1.54
CA VAL A 80 0.32 6.72 -2.87
C VAL A 80 1.17 7.54 -3.83
N ILE A 81 1.70 6.89 -4.86
CA ILE A 81 2.47 7.52 -5.93
C ILE A 81 1.61 7.46 -7.18
N THR A 82 1.27 8.61 -7.74
CA THR A 82 0.53 8.72 -9.01
C THR A 82 1.31 9.52 -10.01
N GLY A 83 1.11 9.22 -11.28
CA GLY A 83 1.75 9.96 -12.36
C GLY A 83 1.22 9.56 -13.72
N GLU A 84 1.71 10.25 -14.76
CA GLU A 84 1.35 9.99 -16.14
C GLU A 84 2.60 10.06 -17.03
N ARG A 85 2.89 8.95 -17.72
CA ARG A 85 3.92 8.92 -18.76
C ARG A 85 3.25 9.15 -20.11
N ARG A 86 3.44 10.35 -20.66
CA ARG A 86 2.88 10.68 -21.96
C ARG A 86 3.73 10.12 -23.09
N GLU A 87 3.05 9.64 -24.11
CA GLU A 87 3.69 9.22 -25.36
C GLU A 87 4.45 10.40 -25.98
N LYS A 88 5.74 10.24 -26.15
CA LYS A 88 6.52 11.13 -27.00
C LYS A 88 6.61 10.50 -28.39
N ARG A 89 5.76 10.94 -29.30
CA ARG A 89 5.88 10.54 -30.71
C ARG A 89 7.21 11.05 -31.26
N PRO A 90 7.86 10.24 -32.13
CA PRO A 90 9.04 10.72 -32.84
C PRO A 90 8.75 12.02 -33.55
N ALA A 91 9.65 13.00 -33.40
CA ALA A 91 9.54 14.27 -34.11
C ALA A 91 9.87 14.04 -35.59
N GLY A 92 8.90 14.31 -36.47
CA GLY A 92 9.09 14.26 -37.93
C GLY A 92 7.88 13.68 -38.67
N ALA A 93 7.55 14.28 -39.81
CA ALA A 93 6.53 13.79 -40.70
C ALA A 93 6.97 12.43 -41.28
N GLY A 94 6.15 11.38 -41.08
CA GLY A 94 6.41 10.04 -41.62
C GLY A 94 7.08 9.06 -40.68
N ALA A 95 7.39 9.42 -39.44
CA ALA A 95 7.87 8.47 -38.44
C ALA A 95 6.74 7.52 -38.00
N SER A 96 7.01 6.19 -38.02
CA SER A 96 6.11 5.16 -37.54
C SER A 96 6.82 4.25 -36.54
N PHE A 97 6.10 3.76 -35.54
CA PHE A 97 6.64 2.75 -34.62
C PHE A 97 6.66 1.39 -35.31
N LEU A 98 7.78 0.71 -35.26
CA LEU A 98 7.93 -0.69 -35.67
C LEU A 98 7.70 -1.63 -34.49
N CYS A 99 7.98 -1.16 -33.26
CA CYS A 99 7.73 -1.89 -32.02
C CYS A 99 7.50 -0.88 -30.91
N MET A 100 6.58 -1.17 -29.97
CA MET A 100 6.22 -0.29 -28.87
C MET A 100 6.01 -1.14 -27.61
N GLU A 101 7.08 -1.28 -26.81
CA GLU A 101 7.08 -2.09 -25.59
C GLU A 101 7.10 -1.23 -24.30
N ARG A 102 7.42 0.07 -24.44
CA ARG A 102 7.49 0.95 -23.26
C ARG A 102 6.10 1.25 -22.75
N PRO A 103 5.79 0.91 -21.48
CA PRO A 103 4.49 1.20 -20.91
C PRO A 103 4.27 2.72 -20.82
N GLN A 104 3.06 3.15 -21.11
CA GLN A 104 2.64 4.54 -21.14
C GLN A 104 1.31 4.72 -20.42
N GLY A 105 0.89 5.97 -20.22
CA GLY A 105 -0.37 6.28 -19.58
C GLY A 105 -0.22 6.63 -18.09
N ARG A 106 -1.33 6.57 -17.40
CA ARG A 106 -1.41 6.88 -15.96
C ARG A 106 -1.02 5.67 -15.14
N PHE A 107 -0.56 5.93 -13.92
CA PHE A 107 -0.34 4.89 -12.93
C PHE A 107 -0.73 5.37 -11.54
N THR A 108 -1.07 4.41 -10.71
CA THR A 108 -1.27 4.60 -9.27
C THR A 108 -0.59 3.45 -8.55
N ARG A 109 0.44 3.76 -7.75
CA ARG A 109 1.14 2.78 -6.93
C ARG A 109 0.85 3.03 -5.46
N LEU A 110 0.26 2.05 -4.80
CA LEU A 110 0.06 2.05 -3.35
C LEU A 110 1.20 1.24 -2.70
N VAL A 111 1.77 1.81 -1.64
CA VAL A 111 2.79 1.15 -0.83
C VAL A 111 2.31 1.17 0.62
N SER A 112 2.02 0.01 1.17
CA SER A 112 1.61 -0.12 2.57
C SER A 112 2.78 0.16 3.50
N LEU A 113 2.53 0.96 4.55
CA LEU A 113 3.52 1.29 5.56
C LEU A 113 3.05 0.69 6.89
N ASP A 114 3.60 -0.48 7.24
CA ASP A 114 3.20 -1.23 8.44
C ASP A 114 3.75 -0.64 9.73
N VAL A 115 4.55 0.40 9.63
CA VAL A 115 5.17 1.09 10.76
C VAL A 115 4.68 2.54 10.85
N PRO A 116 4.53 3.11 12.06
CA PRO A 116 4.18 4.50 12.23
C PRO A 116 5.31 5.41 11.74
N VAL A 117 4.97 6.39 10.91
CA VAL A 117 5.92 7.32 10.29
C VAL A 117 5.54 8.78 10.52
N ASP A 118 6.54 9.66 10.57
CA ASP A 118 6.33 11.11 10.60
C ASP A 118 6.23 11.67 9.18
N VAL A 119 5.02 11.73 8.67
CA VAL A 119 4.73 12.25 7.31
C VAL A 119 5.09 13.72 7.13
N ARG A 120 5.14 14.51 8.21
CA ARG A 120 5.48 15.94 8.12
C ARG A 120 6.95 16.17 7.79
N SER A 121 7.80 15.22 8.16
CA SER A 121 9.23 15.21 7.89
C SER A 121 9.61 14.31 6.71
N ALA A 122 8.64 13.99 5.83
CA ALA A 122 8.88 13.23 4.62
C ALA A 122 9.57 14.09 3.56
N GLU A 123 10.50 13.48 2.84
CA GLU A 123 11.22 14.07 1.72
C GLU A 123 11.04 13.20 0.49
N ALA A 124 10.87 13.81 -0.68
CA ALA A 124 10.82 13.11 -1.96
C ALA A 124 11.80 13.75 -2.95
N ARG A 125 12.56 12.93 -3.65
CA ARG A 125 13.57 13.36 -4.64
C ARG A 125 13.47 12.50 -5.89
N LEU A 126 13.51 13.13 -7.06
CA LEU A 126 13.57 12.46 -8.36
C LEU A 126 14.95 12.71 -8.98
N ASN A 127 15.67 11.64 -9.28
CA ASN A 127 16.96 11.70 -9.94
C ASN A 127 17.10 10.53 -10.93
N GLY A 128 17.47 10.81 -12.19
CA GLY A 128 17.71 9.79 -13.20
C GLY A 128 16.55 8.83 -13.45
N GLY A 129 15.30 9.27 -13.21
CA GLY A 129 14.12 8.42 -13.34
C GLY A 129 13.85 7.52 -12.10
N ILE A 130 14.58 7.75 -11.02
CA ILE A 130 14.36 7.09 -9.73
C ILE A 130 13.74 8.09 -8.77
N LEU A 131 12.53 7.80 -8.29
CA LEU A 131 11.88 8.54 -7.22
C LEU A 131 12.25 7.90 -5.88
N THR A 132 12.86 8.68 -5.01
CA THR A 132 13.18 8.27 -3.64
C THR A 132 12.33 9.06 -2.65
N VAL A 133 11.51 8.38 -1.86
CA VAL A 133 10.73 8.97 -0.77
C VAL A 133 11.29 8.46 0.54
N SER A 134 11.72 9.38 1.41
CA SER A 134 12.29 9.05 2.73
C SER A 134 11.45 9.68 3.82
N VAL A 135 11.04 8.87 4.80
CA VAL A 135 10.19 9.31 5.90
C VAL A 135 10.72 8.77 7.23
N PRO A 136 10.85 9.61 8.28
CA PRO A 136 11.27 9.15 9.58
C PRO A 136 10.25 8.20 10.21
N ARG A 137 10.73 7.12 10.81
CA ARG A 137 9.90 6.24 11.63
C ARG A 137 9.62 6.91 12.97
N LEU A 138 8.36 6.93 13.37
CA LEU A 138 8.03 7.32 14.73
C LEU A 138 8.46 6.21 15.68
N LYS A 139 9.24 6.56 16.70
CA LYS A 139 9.58 5.61 17.77
C LYS A 139 8.29 5.23 18.48
N ASP A 140 7.94 3.96 18.43
CA ASP A 140 6.80 3.45 19.19
C ASP A 140 7.09 3.64 20.68
N ARG A 141 6.35 4.55 21.30
CA ARG A 141 6.38 4.74 22.75
C ARG A 141 5.40 3.82 23.48
N ARG A 142 4.64 3.01 22.73
CA ARG A 142 3.71 2.01 23.27
C ARG A 142 4.49 0.79 23.76
N GLY A 143 4.95 0.79 24.93
CA GLY A 143 5.74 -0.32 25.52
C GLY A 143 6.56 0.18 26.70
N ARG A 144 6.62 1.50 26.91
CA ARG A 144 7.12 2.06 28.16
C ARG A 144 5.95 2.15 29.13
N SER A 145 5.94 1.26 30.13
CA SER A 145 5.03 1.44 31.27
C SER A 145 5.33 2.78 31.92
N THR A 146 4.32 3.63 32.00
CA THR A 146 4.39 4.88 32.75
C THR A 146 3.65 4.64 34.05
N VAL A 147 4.33 4.82 35.17
CA VAL A 147 3.69 4.77 36.50
C VAL A 147 2.87 6.03 36.69
N ILE A 148 1.56 5.86 36.83
CA ILE A 148 0.65 6.94 37.19
C ILE A 148 0.52 6.92 38.71
N VAL A 149 0.96 7.99 39.35
CA VAL A 149 0.84 8.15 40.83
C VAL A 149 -0.60 8.52 41.13
N VAL A 150 -1.30 7.67 41.89
CA VAL A 150 -2.64 7.95 42.38
C VAL A 150 -2.52 8.86 43.59
N GLN A 151 -3.04 10.08 43.49
CA GLN A 151 -3.15 10.99 44.60
C GLN A 151 -4.47 10.74 45.36
N ARG A 152 -4.42 10.81 46.70
CA ARG A 152 -5.60 10.68 47.55
C ARG A 152 -6.28 12.06 47.57
N GLU A 153 -7.54 12.14 47.16
CA GLU A 153 -8.38 13.29 47.41
C GLU A 153 -8.72 13.31 48.90
N GLU A 154 -8.24 14.28 49.65
CA GLU A 154 -8.72 14.53 51.01
C GLU A 154 -10.10 15.20 50.89
N GLN A 155 -11.13 14.50 51.38
CA GLN A 155 -12.47 15.09 51.52
C GLN A 155 -12.43 16.08 52.67
N GLU A 156 -12.73 17.35 52.41
CA GLU A 156 -13.07 18.39 53.36
C GLU A 156 -14.48 18.17 53.92
#